data_8d637fc4bb7785ec641e9eeace33f7b3
#
_entry.id   8d637fc4bb7785ec641e9eeace33f7b3
#
_cell.length_a   1.000
_cell.length_b   1.000
_cell.length_c   1.000
_cell.angle_alpha   90.00
_cell.angle_beta   90.00
_cell.angle_gamma   90.00
#
_symmetry.space_group_name_H-M   'P 1'
#
loop_
_entity.id
_entity.type
_entity.pdbx_description
1 polymer ?
#
loop_
_entity_poly.entity_id
_entity_poly.type
_entity_poly.pdbx_seq_one_letter_code
_entity_poly.pdbx_strand_id
1 'polypeptide(L)'
;IEDNPLTQRITIEMLKTSGAQIVAVGNAAQALETLQNSEPFAAALVDFDLPDIDGITLARQLAQQYPSLVLIGFSAHVIDETLRQRTSSLFRGIIPKPVPREVLGQLLAHYLQLQVNNDQSLDVSQLNEDAQLMGTEKSHEWLVLFTQHALPLLDEIDIARASQDSEKIKRAAHQLKS
;
A
#
# COMPACT_ATOMS: atom_id res chain seq x y z
N ILE A 1 -10.84 -4.95 3.76
CA ILE A 1 -12.26 -4.76 3.42
C ILE A 1 -12.39 -5.24 1.97
N GLU A 2 -13.07 -6.35 1.75
CA GLU A 2 -13.09 -7.08 0.48
C GLU A 2 -14.32 -7.99 0.48
N ASP A 3 -15.18 -7.91 -0.51
CA ASP A 3 -16.44 -8.67 -0.53
C ASP A 3 -16.27 -10.12 -1.00
N ASN A 4 -15.24 -10.41 -1.79
CA ASN A 4 -14.98 -11.75 -2.29
C ASN A 4 -14.29 -12.62 -1.22
N PRO A 5 -14.96 -13.69 -0.71
CA PRO A 5 -14.40 -14.53 0.36
C PRO A 5 -13.09 -15.23 -0.03
N LEU A 6 -12.91 -15.54 -1.32
CA LEU A 6 -11.68 -16.17 -1.80
C LEU A 6 -10.53 -15.18 -1.78
N THR A 7 -10.76 -13.94 -2.24
CA THR A 7 -9.76 -12.86 -2.21
C THR A 7 -9.40 -12.50 -0.77
N GLN A 8 -10.38 -12.41 0.14
CA GLN A 8 -10.12 -12.24 1.57
C GLN A 8 -9.16 -13.31 2.11
N ARG A 9 -9.49 -14.57 1.85
CA ARG A 9 -8.70 -15.71 2.33
C ARG A 9 -7.29 -15.70 1.77
N ILE A 10 -7.13 -15.43 0.49
CA ILE A 10 -5.81 -15.31 -0.16
C ILE A 10 -5.02 -14.17 0.47
N THR A 11 -5.61 -12.99 0.63
CA THR A 11 -4.97 -11.82 1.23
C THR A 11 -4.53 -12.08 2.67
N ILE A 12 -5.36 -12.71 3.49
CA ILE A 12 -5.00 -13.14 4.85
C ILE A 12 -3.80 -14.09 4.83
N GLU A 13 -3.83 -15.11 3.97
CA GLU A 13 -2.72 -16.07 3.85
C GLU A 13 -1.41 -15.40 3.40
N MET A 14 -1.49 -14.43 2.49
CA MET A 14 -0.34 -13.65 2.06
C MET A 14 0.29 -12.86 3.21
N LEU A 15 -0.54 -12.31 4.10
CA LEU A 15 -0.10 -11.44 5.19
C LEU A 15 0.23 -12.17 6.50
N LYS A 16 -0.07 -13.47 6.62
CA LYS A 16 0.24 -14.23 7.85
C LYS A 16 1.70 -14.18 8.28
N THR A 17 2.62 -14.11 7.32
CA THR A 17 4.07 -14.07 7.59
C THR A 17 4.57 -12.70 8.03
N SER A 18 3.77 -11.66 7.90
CA SER A 18 4.16 -10.29 8.30
C SER A 18 4.09 -10.06 9.82
N GLY A 19 3.54 -11.00 10.60
CA GLY A 19 3.30 -10.83 12.02
C GLY A 19 2.14 -9.89 12.38
N ALA A 20 1.42 -9.37 11.38
CA ALA A 20 0.29 -8.48 11.59
C ALA A 20 -0.95 -9.25 12.06
N GLN A 21 -1.73 -8.65 12.94
CA GLN A 21 -3.08 -9.10 13.26
C GLN A 21 -4.03 -8.59 12.15
N ILE A 22 -4.74 -9.52 11.52
CA ILE A 22 -5.55 -9.22 10.35
C ILE A 22 -7.01 -9.56 10.64
N VAL A 23 -7.88 -8.59 10.39
CA VAL A 23 -9.34 -8.77 10.42
C VAL A 23 -9.86 -8.52 9.01
N ALA A 24 -10.60 -9.48 8.46
CA ALA A 24 -11.25 -9.35 7.16
C ALA A 24 -12.75 -9.16 7.32
N VAL A 25 -13.29 -8.21 6.57
CA VAL A 25 -14.71 -7.87 6.54
C VAL A 25 -15.18 -7.73 5.09
N GLY A 26 -16.47 -8.07 4.83
CA GLY A 26 -16.99 -8.19 3.47
C GLY A 26 -17.67 -6.94 2.90
N ASN A 27 -17.86 -5.91 3.71
CA ASN A 27 -18.57 -4.70 3.30
C ASN A 27 -18.25 -3.51 4.22
N ALA A 28 -18.70 -2.32 3.84
CA ALA A 28 -18.45 -1.10 4.59
C ALA A 28 -19.14 -1.08 5.97
N ALA A 29 -20.34 -1.61 6.06
CA ALA A 29 -21.05 -1.66 7.35
C ALA A 29 -20.29 -2.48 8.39
N GLN A 30 -19.80 -3.67 8.01
CA GLN A 30 -18.95 -4.50 8.87
C GLN A 30 -17.63 -3.82 9.21
N ALA A 31 -17.03 -3.08 8.25
CA ALA A 31 -15.79 -2.36 8.49
C ALA A 31 -15.98 -1.28 9.57
N LEU A 32 -17.02 -0.49 9.47
CA LEU A 32 -17.35 0.56 10.45
C LEU A 32 -17.66 -0.04 11.82
N GLU A 33 -18.45 -1.11 11.89
CA GLU A 33 -18.74 -1.83 13.14
C GLU A 33 -17.46 -2.38 13.79
N THR A 34 -16.58 -2.99 12.99
CA THR A 34 -15.31 -3.54 13.46
C THR A 34 -14.41 -2.44 14.02
N LEU A 35 -14.28 -1.31 13.32
CA LEU A 35 -13.48 -0.17 13.76
C LEU A 35 -14.00 0.47 15.06
N GLN A 36 -15.32 0.48 15.27
CA GLN A 36 -15.95 1.01 16.49
C GLN A 36 -15.74 0.10 17.72
N ASN A 37 -15.66 -1.21 17.50
CA ASN A 37 -15.69 -2.21 18.58
C ASN A 37 -14.33 -2.90 18.83
N SER A 38 -13.28 -2.48 18.13
CA SER A 38 -11.93 -3.06 18.24
C SER A 38 -10.91 -2.04 18.71
N GLU A 39 -9.75 -2.52 19.15
CA GLU A 39 -8.55 -1.71 19.32
C GLU A 39 -8.19 -1.00 18.00
N PRO A 40 -7.51 0.16 18.04
CA PRO A 40 -7.17 0.91 16.85
C PRO A 40 -6.35 0.10 15.85
N PHE A 41 -6.78 0.12 14.60
CA PHE A 41 -6.04 -0.46 13.49
C PHE A 41 -4.98 0.52 12.97
N ALA A 42 -3.82 0.00 12.58
CA ALA A 42 -2.76 0.79 11.95
C ALA A 42 -3.11 1.13 10.49
N ALA A 43 -3.72 0.18 9.77
CA ALA A 43 -4.10 0.36 8.37
C ALA A 43 -5.40 -0.35 8.01
N ALA A 44 -6.05 0.11 6.94
CA ALA A 44 -7.13 -0.59 6.25
C ALA A 44 -6.81 -0.72 4.77
N LEU A 45 -6.84 -1.95 4.28
CA LEU A 45 -6.79 -2.28 2.85
C LEU A 45 -8.23 -2.28 2.34
N VAL A 46 -8.55 -1.40 1.40
CA VAL A 46 -9.93 -1.12 0.96
C VAL A 46 -10.09 -1.47 -0.50
N ASP A 47 -10.94 -2.45 -0.79
CA ASP A 47 -11.38 -2.70 -2.17
C ASP A 47 -12.25 -1.55 -2.66
N PHE A 48 -12.10 -1.19 -3.92
CA PHE A 48 -12.93 -0.14 -4.53
C PHE A 48 -14.33 -0.66 -4.88
N ASP A 49 -14.47 -1.95 -5.17
CA ASP A 49 -15.73 -2.58 -5.57
C ASP A 49 -16.39 -3.30 -4.40
N LEU A 50 -16.96 -2.55 -3.46
CA LEU A 50 -17.74 -3.11 -2.36
C LEU A 50 -19.24 -3.16 -2.71
N PRO A 51 -20.00 -4.10 -2.14
CA PRO A 51 -21.39 -4.33 -2.54
C PRO A 51 -22.37 -3.28 -2.01
N ASP A 52 -22.06 -2.60 -0.93
CA ASP A 52 -22.94 -1.67 -0.23
C ASP A 52 -22.60 -0.20 -0.51
N ILE A 53 -21.31 0.13 -0.70
CA ILE A 53 -20.85 1.48 -1.01
C ILE A 53 -19.52 1.38 -1.76
N ASP A 54 -19.25 2.32 -2.68
CA ASP A 54 -17.95 2.35 -3.35
C ASP A 54 -16.82 2.62 -2.36
N GLY A 55 -15.67 1.91 -2.53
CA GLY A 55 -14.56 1.95 -1.57
C GLY A 55 -13.93 3.32 -1.40
N ILE A 56 -13.99 4.21 -2.41
CA ILE A 56 -13.50 5.59 -2.29
C ILE A 56 -14.41 6.41 -1.36
N THR A 57 -15.71 6.18 -1.44
CA THR A 57 -16.69 6.82 -0.54
C THR A 57 -16.52 6.33 0.89
N LEU A 58 -16.32 5.02 1.08
CA LEU A 58 -15.96 4.47 2.38
C LEU A 58 -14.66 5.10 2.92
N ALA A 59 -13.63 5.19 2.08
CA ALA A 59 -12.35 5.78 2.49
C ALA A 59 -12.48 7.22 2.96
N ARG A 60 -13.36 8.03 2.35
CA ARG A 60 -13.65 9.39 2.82
C ARG A 60 -14.27 9.39 4.22
N GLN A 61 -15.22 8.50 4.49
CA GLN A 61 -15.82 8.36 5.82
C GLN A 61 -14.78 7.93 6.85
N LEU A 62 -13.95 6.95 6.51
CA LEU A 62 -12.88 6.46 7.38
C LEU A 62 -11.84 7.54 7.68
N ALA A 63 -11.40 8.30 6.68
CA ALA A 63 -10.43 9.39 6.86
C ALA A 63 -10.96 10.50 7.79
N GLN A 64 -12.26 10.77 7.77
CA GLN A 64 -12.89 11.74 8.67
C GLN A 64 -13.04 11.23 10.10
N GLN A 65 -13.42 9.97 10.27
CA GLN A 65 -13.70 9.38 11.58
C GLN A 65 -12.45 8.84 12.28
N TYR A 66 -11.46 8.37 11.50
CA TYR A 66 -10.24 7.73 11.97
C TYR A 66 -9.01 8.35 11.30
N PRO A 67 -8.61 9.60 11.63
CA PRO A 67 -7.52 10.32 10.93
C PRO A 67 -6.15 9.64 11.03
N SER A 68 -5.94 8.81 12.04
CA SER A 68 -4.68 8.05 12.22
C SER A 68 -4.65 6.72 11.46
N LEU A 69 -5.79 6.28 10.89
CA LEU A 69 -5.88 5.04 10.13
C LEU A 69 -5.24 5.24 8.74
N VAL A 70 -4.22 4.46 8.42
CA VAL A 70 -3.63 4.48 7.07
C VAL A 70 -4.56 3.74 6.12
N LEU A 71 -5.06 4.45 5.11
CA LEU A 71 -5.91 3.87 4.07
C LEU A 71 -5.05 3.48 2.86
N ILE A 72 -5.21 2.25 2.39
CA ILE A 72 -4.53 1.70 1.23
C ILE A 72 -5.60 1.13 0.29
N GLY A 73 -5.62 1.60 -0.94
CA GLY A 73 -6.54 1.09 -1.97
C GLY A 73 -6.10 -0.28 -2.46
N PHE A 74 -7.06 -1.15 -2.81
CA PHE A 74 -6.82 -2.46 -3.40
C PHE A 74 -7.76 -2.65 -4.57
N SER A 75 -7.29 -2.48 -5.80
CA SER A 75 -8.15 -2.33 -6.98
C SER A 75 -7.83 -3.30 -8.10
N ALA A 76 -8.88 -3.86 -8.72
CA ALA A 76 -8.77 -4.60 -9.97
C ALA A 76 -8.78 -3.68 -11.21
N HIS A 77 -9.12 -2.39 -11.03
CA HIS A 77 -9.17 -1.43 -12.12
C HIS A 77 -7.79 -0.88 -12.46
N VAL A 78 -7.65 -0.45 -13.71
CA VAL A 78 -6.47 0.30 -14.13
C VAL A 78 -6.42 1.62 -13.36
N ILE A 79 -5.28 1.88 -12.72
CA ILE A 79 -5.06 3.10 -11.95
C ILE A 79 -4.63 4.19 -12.91
N ASP A 80 -5.61 4.89 -13.50
CA ASP A 80 -5.37 6.03 -14.37
C ASP A 80 -5.13 7.33 -13.56
N GLU A 81 -4.72 8.38 -14.26
CA GLU A 81 -4.47 9.69 -13.65
C GLU A 81 -5.71 10.28 -12.97
N THR A 82 -6.89 10.07 -13.53
CA THR A 82 -8.16 10.53 -12.95
C THR A 82 -8.43 9.87 -11.60
N LEU A 83 -8.23 8.57 -11.51
CA LEU A 83 -8.38 7.81 -10.28
C LEU A 83 -7.36 8.26 -9.23
N ARG A 84 -6.10 8.48 -9.64
CA ARG A 84 -5.04 8.99 -8.75
C ARG A 84 -5.39 10.34 -8.17
N GLN A 85 -5.77 11.31 -9.00
CA GLN A 85 -6.14 12.65 -8.53
C GLN A 85 -7.31 12.61 -7.55
N ARG A 86 -8.31 11.76 -7.79
CA ARG A 86 -9.46 11.59 -6.91
C ARG A 86 -9.13 10.93 -5.57
N THR A 87 -8.06 10.19 -5.48
CA THR A 87 -7.73 9.31 -4.36
C THR A 87 -6.46 9.71 -3.61
N SER A 88 -5.61 10.57 -4.17
CA SER A 88 -4.31 10.96 -3.61
C SER A 88 -4.36 11.58 -2.21
N SER A 89 -5.46 12.25 -1.87
CA SER A 89 -5.67 12.82 -0.53
C SER A 89 -6.27 11.83 0.48
N LEU A 90 -6.71 10.65 0.03
CA LEU A 90 -7.41 9.66 0.85
C LEU A 90 -6.54 8.44 1.14
N PHE A 91 -5.90 7.93 0.10
CA PHE A 91 -5.09 6.70 0.22
C PHE A 91 -3.62 7.04 0.26
N ARG A 92 -2.90 6.38 1.14
CA ARG A 92 -1.43 6.43 1.18
C ARG A 92 -0.83 5.83 -0.08
N GLY A 93 -1.49 4.85 -0.67
CA GLY A 93 -1.15 4.21 -1.93
C GLY A 93 -2.28 3.32 -2.42
N ILE A 94 -2.18 2.87 -3.67
CA ILE A 94 -3.12 1.93 -4.27
C ILE A 94 -2.32 0.74 -4.78
N ILE A 95 -2.74 -0.45 -4.37
CA ILE A 95 -2.16 -1.73 -4.79
C ILE A 95 -3.05 -2.33 -5.87
N PRO A 96 -2.54 -2.57 -7.09
CA PRO A 96 -3.31 -3.21 -8.14
C PRO A 96 -3.49 -4.71 -7.85
N LYS A 97 -4.64 -5.26 -8.21
CA LYS A 97 -4.92 -6.70 -8.24
C LYS A 97 -4.63 -7.25 -9.66
N PRO A 98 -4.03 -8.44 -9.81
CA PRO A 98 -3.48 -9.32 -8.76
C PRO A 98 -2.12 -8.84 -8.26
N VAL A 99 -1.83 -9.07 -6.98
CA VAL A 99 -0.53 -8.76 -6.37
C VAL A 99 0.17 -10.05 -5.95
N PRO A 100 1.48 -10.23 -6.20
CA PRO A 100 2.22 -11.37 -5.71
C PRO A 100 2.29 -11.37 -4.18
N ARG A 101 2.36 -12.58 -3.61
CA ARG A 101 2.38 -12.78 -2.15
C ARG A 101 3.51 -12.00 -1.47
N GLU A 102 4.71 -12.10 -2.04
CA GLU A 102 5.94 -11.50 -1.52
C GLU A 102 5.88 -9.96 -1.53
N VAL A 103 5.14 -9.42 -2.50
CA VAL A 103 5.03 -7.97 -2.73
C VAL A 103 4.03 -7.31 -1.80
N LEU A 104 2.89 -7.96 -1.52
CA LEU A 104 1.83 -7.35 -0.71
C LEU A 104 2.32 -6.97 0.69
N GLY A 105 3.01 -7.87 1.38
CA GLY A 105 3.55 -7.60 2.73
C GLY A 105 4.56 -6.46 2.75
N GLN A 106 5.45 -6.41 1.76
CA GLN A 106 6.46 -5.37 1.62
C GLN A 106 5.82 -3.99 1.33
N LEU A 107 4.85 -3.93 0.41
CA LEU A 107 4.13 -2.69 0.12
C LEU A 107 3.38 -2.16 1.35
N LEU A 108 2.72 -3.04 2.11
CA LEU A 108 2.03 -2.63 3.34
C LEU A 108 3.02 -2.12 4.39
N ALA A 109 4.14 -2.82 4.60
CA ALA A 109 5.19 -2.37 5.51
C ALA A 109 5.74 -1.00 5.09
N HIS A 110 6.01 -0.81 3.79
CA HIS A 110 6.47 0.47 3.24
C HIS A 110 5.44 1.59 3.49
N TYR A 111 4.16 1.38 3.18
CA TYR A 111 3.14 2.40 3.41
C TYR A 111 2.92 2.73 4.90
N LEU A 112 3.11 1.76 5.79
CA LEU A 112 3.04 1.98 7.24
C LEU A 112 4.26 2.73 7.78
N GLN A 113 5.45 2.45 7.28
CA GLN A 113 6.69 3.11 7.67
C GLN A 113 6.72 4.59 7.24
N LEU A 114 6.14 4.94 6.09
CA LEU A 114 6.01 6.33 5.65
C LEU A 114 5.19 7.19 6.61
N GLN A 115 4.38 6.61 7.48
CA GLN A 115 3.66 7.33 8.53
C GLN A 115 4.60 7.80 9.67
N VAL A 116 5.69 7.09 9.91
CA VAL A 116 6.66 7.40 10.98
C VAL A 116 7.67 8.46 10.54
N ASN A 117 7.93 8.58 9.24
CA ASN A 117 8.98 9.43 8.66
C ASN A 117 8.43 10.58 7.81
N ASN A 118 7.47 11.33 8.31
CA ASN A 118 6.73 12.38 7.57
C ASN A 118 7.58 13.57 7.07
N ASP A 119 8.91 13.51 7.14
CA ASP A 119 9.79 14.64 6.78
C ASP A 119 10.58 14.48 5.46
N GLN A 120 10.44 13.35 4.76
CA GLN A 120 11.06 13.18 3.43
C GLN A 120 10.20 12.24 2.54
N SER A 121 9.33 12.82 1.72
CA SER A 121 8.54 12.10 0.73
C SER A 121 9.42 11.57 -0.42
N LEU A 122 9.57 10.26 -0.50
CA LEU A 122 9.79 9.62 -1.81
C LEU A 122 8.52 9.88 -2.64
N ASP A 123 8.69 10.49 -3.80
CA ASP A 123 7.58 10.75 -4.71
C ASP A 123 7.13 9.44 -5.37
N VAL A 124 6.24 8.72 -4.65
CA VAL A 124 5.64 7.47 -5.14
C VAL A 124 4.78 7.71 -6.39
N SER A 125 4.40 8.97 -6.67
CA SER A 125 3.68 9.35 -7.88
C SER A 125 4.51 9.06 -9.13
N GLN A 126 5.81 9.31 -9.11
CA GLN A 126 6.69 9.11 -10.24
C GLN A 126 6.91 7.63 -10.55
N LEU A 127 7.03 6.77 -9.52
CA LEU A 127 7.11 5.31 -9.68
C LEU A 127 5.84 4.71 -10.30
N ASN A 128 4.73 5.32 -10.02
CA ASN A 128 3.45 4.92 -10.59
C ASN A 128 3.26 5.42 -12.03
N GLU A 129 3.84 6.55 -12.42
CA GLU A 129 3.81 7.07 -13.80
C GLU A 129 4.59 6.18 -14.76
N ASP A 130 5.76 5.72 -14.34
CA ASP A 130 6.62 4.82 -15.13
C ASP A 130 5.95 3.45 -15.34
N ALA A 131 5.21 2.94 -14.35
CA ALA A 131 4.44 1.70 -14.46
C ALA A 131 3.29 1.79 -15.48
N GLN A 132 2.72 2.98 -15.71
CA GLN A 132 1.65 3.17 -16.71
C GLN A 132 2.15 3.17 -18.16
N LEU A 133 3.36 3.65 -18.39
CA LEU A 133 3.96 3.68 -19.73
C LEU A 133 4.29 2.28 -20.26
N MET A 134 4.41 1.28 -19.39
CA MET A 134 4.83 -0.08 -19.75
C MET A 134 3.68 -1.07 -20.03
N GLY A 135 2.43 -0.74 -19.73
CA GLY A 135 1.27 -1.64 -19.86
C GLY A 135 1.15 -2.65 -18.71
N THR A 136 -0.04 -3.25 -18.53
CA THR A 136 -0.41 -4.04 -17.33
C THR A 136 0.49 -5.26 -17.06
N GLU A 137 0.92 -5.97 -18.10
CA GLU A 137 1.74 -7.18 -17.98
C GLU A 137 3.20 -6.84 -17.61
N LYS A 138 3.76 -5.82 -18.27
CA LYS A 138 5.11 -5.32 -17.97
C LYS A 138 5.17 -4.53 -16.68
N SER A 139 4.10 -3.85 -16.30
CA SER A 139 4.00 -3.17 -14.99
C SER A 139 4.08 -4.15 -13.84
N HIS A 140 3.53 -5.36 -14.00
CA HIS A 140 3.61 -6.40 -12.98
C HIS A 140 5.04 -6.96 -12.85
N GLU A 141 5.70 -7.28 -13.96
CA GLU A 141 7.11 -7.70 -13.94
C GLU A 141 8.02 -6.61 -13.37
N TRP A 142 7.76 -5.36 -13.73
CA TRP A 142 8.54 -4.23 -13.22
C TRP A 142 8.31 -4.00 -11.71
N LEU A 143 7.09 -4.13 -11.22
CA LEU A 143 6.77 -4.04 -9.77
C LEU A 143 7.48 -5.15 -8.98
N VAL A 144 7.53 -6.35 -9.52
CA VAL A 144 8.27 -7.48 -8.92
C VAL A 144 9.77 -7.19 -8.91
N LEU A 145 10.33 -6.74 -10.03
CA LEU A 145 11.74 -6.36 -10.14
C LEU A 145 12.08 -5.17 -9.24
N PHE A 146 11.23 -4.16 -9.20
CA PHE A 146 11.40 -2.99 -8.33
C PHE A 146 11.40 -3.39 -6.85
N THR A 147 10.42 -4.20 -6.42
CA THR A 147 10.36 -4.65 -5.03
C THR A 147 11.53 -5.56 -4.64
N GLN A 148 12.01 -6.38 -5.56
CA GLN A 148 13.17 -7.23 -5.32
C GLN A 148 14.50 -6.46 -5.24
N HIS A 149 14.64 -5.37 -5.98
CA HIS A 149 15.89 -4.62 -6.09
C HIS A 149 15.89 -3.28 -5.35
N ALA A 150 14.79 -2.54 -5.39
CA ALA A 150 14.73 -1.21 -4.80
C ALA A 150 14.42 -1.23 -3.29
N LEU A 151 13.54 -2.11 -2.82
CA LEU A 151 13.22 -2.18 -1.38
C LEU A 151 14.44 -2.55 -0.52
N PRO A 152 15.27 -3.56 -0.88
CA PRO A 152 16.50 -3.82 -0.11
C PRO A 152 17.47 -2.64 -0.09
N LEU A 153 17.54 -1.86 -1.18
CA LEU A 153 18.38 -0.66 -1.23
C LEU A 153 17.83 0.47 -0.37
N LEU A 154 16.51 0.60 -0.25
CA LEU A 154 15.87 1.53 0.67
C LEU A 154 16.14 1.13 2.12
N ASP A 155 16.04 -0.15 2.45
CA ASP A 155 16.41 -0.67 3.77
C ASP A 155 17.89 -0.41 4.10
N GLU A 156 18.80 -0.58 3.11
CA GLU A 156 20.22 -0.24 3.27
C GLU A 156 20.42 1.25 3.53
N ILE A 157 19.66 2.12 2.87
CA ILE A 157 19.70 3.56 3.08
C ILE A 157 19.25 3.90 4.50
N ASP A 158 18.16 3.30 4.98
CA ASP A 158 17.63 3.55 6.33
C ASP A 158 18.60 3.07 7.43
N ILE A 159 19.20 1.88 7.25
CA ILE A 159 20.23 1.38 8.16
C ILE A 159 21.48 2.27 8.15
N ALA A 160 21.94 2.66 6.96
CA ALA A 160 23.10 3.54 6.80
C ALA A 160 22.84 4.94 7.39
N ARG A 161 21.61 5.43 7.32
CA ARG A 161 21.16 6.68 7.91
C ARG A 161 21.14 6.60 9.43
N ALA A 162 20.62 5.52 10.01
CA ALA A 162 20.64 5.29 11.45
C ALA A 162 22.08 5.18 12.01
N SER A 163 23.02 4.66 11.20
CA SER A 163 24.46 4.57 11.53
C SER A 163 25.27 5.80 11.13
N GLN A 164 24.66 6.83 10.54
CA GLN A 164 25.30 8.02 9.98
C GLN A 164 26.39 7.74 8.92
N ASP A 165 26.28 6.62 8.21
CA ASP A 165 27.23 6.19 7.16
C ASP A 165 26.87 6.83 5.80
N SER A 166 27.39 8.05 5.61
CA SER A 166 27.15 8.87 4.41
C SER A 166 27.60 8.19 3.09
N GLU A 167 28.63 7.32 3.13
CA GLU A 167 29.13 6.63 1.92
C GLU A 167 28.21 5.49 1.52
N LYS A 168 27.63 4.76 2.47
CA LYS A 168 26.63 3.73 2.16
C LYS A 168 25.34 4.33 1.61
N ILE A 169 24.89 5.46 2.17
CA ILE A 169 23.73 6.19 1.66
C ILE A 169 23.94 6.58 0.19
N LYS A 170 25.09 7.17 -0.15
CA LYS A 170 25.41 7.59 -1.51
C LYS A 170 25.44 6.40 -2.49
N ARG A 171 26.03 5.26 -2.10
CA ARG A 171 26.10 4.05 -2.94
C ARG A 171 24.71 3.48 -3.21
N ALA A 172 23.90 3.27 -2.17
CA ALA A 172 22.57 2.73 -2.32
C ALA A 172 21.65 3.67 -3.12
N ALA A 173 21.73 4.99 -2.89
CA ALA A 173 21.00 5.99 -3.66
C ALA A 173 21.43 6.03 -5.14
N HIS A 174 22.72 5.77 -5.44
CA HIS A 174 23.21 5.69 -6.81
C HIS A 174 22.69 4.45 -7.54
N GLN A 175 22.63 3.31 -6.85
CA GLN A 175 22.06 2.06 -7.38
C GLN A 175 20.56 2.14 -7.63
N LEU A 176 19.82 2.93 -6.83
CA LEU A 176 18.40 3.19 -7.08
C LEU A 176 18.14 4.05 -8.33
N LYS A 177 19.13 4.83 -8.74
CA LYS A 177 19.01 5.76 -9.88
C LYS A 177 19.42 5.12 -11.22
N SER A 178 20.11 3.99 -11.23
CA SER A 178 20.53 3.22 -12.41
C SER A 178 19.53 2.19 -12.83
#